data_479a9fd96ed54b049e9f94e3856d2148
#
_entry.id   479a9fd96ed54b049e9f94e3856d2148
#
_cell.length_a   1.000
_cell.length_b   1.000
_cell.length_c   1.000
_cell.angle_alpha   90.00
_cell.angle_beta   90.00
_cell.angle_gamma   90.00
#
_symmetry.space_group_name_H-M   'P 1'
#
loop_
_entity.id
_entity.type
_entity.pdbx_description
1 polymer ?
#
loop_
_entity_poly.entity_id
_entity_poly.type
_entity_poly.pdbx_seq_one_letter_code
_entity_poly.pdbx_strand_id
1 'polypeptide(L)'
;LGSIIHGFAPELSQEELCPMKKEDWEAFRRVTFRRAGRLDWNELARALQAQRQVLCVVNTRRAAREVFERLEGEGNFHLSTLMYPAHRRAVLDEVRRRLKDGQPCRVVSTSLIEAGVDVDFPALYREEAGLDSLLQAAGRCNREGKRAPEESVVVLFQGEGRPPRLFETAIDAGRMVLDRYEDIGSQEAICDYFKILRDLKGEEAQDIHGILPLMESEFFPFRAVSERFHLIESPTVTVYIPDDEGAELVERLRCGQGGRNLYRRLGLYGVSVY
;
A
#
# COMPACT_ATOMS: atom_id res chain seq x y z
N LEU A 1 19.22 0.05 -4.99
CA LEU A 1 20.55 -0.43 -4.55
C LEU A 1 21.69 0.47 -5.05
N GLY A 2 21.63 0.98 -6.30
CA GLY A 2 22.66 1.87 -6.84
C GLY A 2 22.95 3.15 -6.03
N SER A 3 22.01 3.64 -5.23
CA SER A 3 22.19 4.83 -4.39
C SER A 3 22.91 4.58 -3.06
N ILE A 4 23.03 3.33 -2.62
CA ILE A 4 23.74 2.99 -1.39
C ILE A 4 25.26 3.13 -1.56
N ILE A 5 25.78 2.97 -2.79
CA ILE A 5 27.20 2.95 -3.08
C ILE A 5 27.87 4.29 -2.84
N HIS A 6 27.23 5.38 -3.19
CA HIS A 6 27.81 6.71 -3.01
C HIS A 6 27.91 7.14 -1.55
N GLY A 7 27.24 6.43 -0.62
CA GLY A 7 27.26 6.74 0.81
C GLY A 7 28.25 5.94 1.65
N PHE A 8 28.74 4.78 1.17
CA PHE A 8 29.60 3.93 2.01
C PHE A 8 31.08 3.95 1.67
N ALA A 9 31.46 3.89 0.43
CA ALA A 9 32.80 4.14 -0.06
C ALA A 9 32.80 4.23 -1.59
N PRO A 10 33.37 5.28 -2.20
CA PRO A 10 33.41 5.42 -3.65
C PRO A 10 34.29 4.35 -4.35
N GLU A 11 35.01 3.57 -3.60
CA GLU A 11 35.93 2.52 -4.07
C GLU A 11 35.31 1.12 -4.12
N LEU A 12 34.08 0.94 -3.57
CA LEU A 12 33.40 -0.35 -3.59
C LEU A 12 32.74 -0.60 -4.95
N SER A 13 33.23 -1.59 -5.67
CA SER A 13 32.51 -2.10 -6.84
C SER A 13 31.31 -2.93 -6.38
N GLN A 14 30.15 -2.67 -6.97
CA GLN A 14 28.98 -3.54 -6.78
C GLN A 14 29.03 -4.69 -7.79
N GLU A 15 28.77 -5.89 -7.28
CA GLU A 15 28.52 -7.05 -8.09
C GLU A 15 27.08 -7.52 -7.83
N GLU A 16 26.30 -7.67 -8.91
CA GLU A 16 24.95 -8.25 -8.83
C GLU A 16 25.10 -9.76 -8.62
N LEU A 17 24.69 -10.24 -7.44
CA LEU A 17 24.81 -11.66 -7.07
C LEU A 17 23.86 -12.56 -7.86
N CYS A 18 22.77 -12.01 -8.39
CA CYS A 18 21.80 -12.74 -9.17
C CYS A 18 21.39 -11.90 -10.39
N PRO A 19 22.26 -11.79 -11.41
CA PRO A 19 21.93 -11.02 -12.60
C PRO A 19 20.77 -11.67 -13.34
N MET A 20 19.62 -10.99 -13.38
CA MET A 20 18.45 -11.45 -14.09
C MET A 20 18.52 -11.05 -15.56
N LYS A 21 18.29 -12.01 -16.46
CA LYS A 21 18.15 -11.75 -17.88
C LYS A 21 16.75 -11.22 -18.21
N LYS A 22 16.58 -10.67 -19.40
CA LYS A 22 15.29 -10.14 -19.85
C LYS A 22 14.19 -11.20 -19.81
N GLU A 23 14.53 -12.44 -20.20
CA GLU A 23 13.61 -13.58 -20.20
C GLU A 23 13.14 -13.93 -18.78
N ASP A 24 14.00 -13.77 -17.79
CA ASP A 24 13.65 -14.00 -16.37
C ASP A 24 12.63 -12.95 -15.89
N TRP A 25 12.81 -11.68 -16.27
CA TRP A 25 11.85 -10.61 -15.96
C TRP A 25 10.50 -10.86 -16.63
N GLU A 26 10.47 -11.28 -17.89
CA GLU A 26 9.25 -11.64 -18.61
C GLU A 26 8.48 -12.78 -17.91
N ALA A 27 9.20 -13.77 -17.35
CA ALA A 27 8.60 -14.87 -16.58
C ALA A 27 7.94 -14.40 -15.27
N PHE A 28 8.36 -13.25 -14.71
CA PHE A 28 7.74 -12.66 -13.54
C PHE A 28 6.57 -11.71 -13.87
N ARG A 29 6.33 -11.41 -15.14
CA ARG A 29 5.19 -10.58 -15.54
C ARG A 29 3.88 -11.30 -15.24
N ARG A 30 3.05 -10.72 -14.40
CA ARG A 30 1.81 -11.30 -13.90
C ARG A 30 0.56 -10.55 -14.37
N VAL A 31 0.72 -9.31 -14.79
CA VAL A 31 -0.38 -8.40 -15.11
C VAL A 31 -0.06 -7.54 -16.30
N THR A 32 -1.10 -6.95 -16.89
CA THR A 32 -1.00 -5.85 -17.86
C THR A 32 -1.56 -4.58 -17.25
N PHE A 33 -0.95 -3.43 -17.57
CA PHE A 33 -1.39 -2.14 -17.10
C PHE A 33 -2.21 -1.43 -18.18
N ARG A 34 -3.32 -0.79 -17.77
CA ARG A 34 -4.16 0.03 -18.63
C ARG A 34 -4.48 1.35 -17.96
N ARG A 35 -4.32 2.45 -18.66
CA ARG A 35 -4.70 3.79 -18.18
C ARG A 35 -6.15 4.07 -18.57
N ALA A 36 -6.99 4.43 -17.60
CA ALA A 36 -8.40 4.78 -17.82
C ALA A 36 -8.63 6.30 -17.83
N GLY A 37 -7.60 7.11 -17.53
CA GLY A 37 -7.76 8.54 -17.37
C GLY A 37 -8.52 8.90 -16.09
N ARG A 38 -9.27 9.99 -16.13
CA ARG A 38 -10.07 10.46 -14.99
C ARG A 38 -11.39 9.73 -14.92
N LEU A 39 -11.72 9.21 -13.75
CA LEU A 39 -13.00 8.58 -13.44
C LEU A 39 -13.67 9.31 -12.27
N ASP A 40 -14.94 9.64 -12.41
CA ASP A 40 -15.74 10.00 -11.27
C ASP A 40 -16.13 8.77 -10.45
N TRP A 41 -16.59 8.97 -9.20
CA TRP A 41 -16.88 7.83 -8.32
C TRP A 41 -18.08 6.98 -8.81
N ASN A 42 -18.99 7.53 -9.59
CA ASN A 42 -20.08 6.75 -10.18
C ASN A 42 -19.61 5.91 -11.37
N GLU A 43 -18.72 6.47 -12.20
CA GLU A 43 -18.08 5.73 -13.29
C GLU A 43 -17.23 4.58 -12.76
N LEU A 44 -16.43 4.86 -11.72
CA LEU A 44 -15.62 3.85 -11.05
C LEU A 44 -16.51 2.76 -10.42
N ALA A 45 -17.55 3.13 -9.68
CA ALA A 45 -18.46 2.16 -9.06
C ALA A 45 -19.15 1.27 -10.11
N ARG A 46 -19.59 1.83 -11.23
CA ARG A 46 -20.17 1.05 -12.35
C ARG A 46 -19.14 0.09 -12.96
N ALA A 47 -17.89 0.54 -13.12
CA ALA A 47 -16.84 -0.31 -13.64
C ALA A 47 -16.50 -1.47 -12.68
N LEU A 48 -16.48 -1.20 -11.37
CA LEU A 48 -16.29 -2.24 -10.34
C LEU A 48 -17.48 -3.19 -10.28
N GLN A 49 -18.71 -2.67 -10.39
CA GLN A 49 -19.94 -3.46 -10.35
C GLN A 49 -20.03 -4.45 -11.51
N ALA A 50 -19.48 -4.10 -12.68
CA ALA A 50 -19.38 -4.98 -13.83
C ALA A 50 -18.43 -6.18 -13.63
N GLN A 51 -17.55 -6.12 -12.63
CA GLN A 51 -16.62 -7.20 -12.31
C GLN A 51 -17.22 -8.15 -11.27
N ARG A 52 -17.00 -9.45 -11.45
CA ARG A 52 -17.37 -10.45 -10.45
C ARG A 52 -16.46 -10.42 -9.24
N GLN A 53 -15.16 -10.30 -9.48
CA GLN A 53 -14.12 -10.22 -8.46
C GLN A 53 -13.13 -9.12 -8.83
N VAL A 54 -12.97 -8.12 -7.99
CA VAL A 54 -12.10 -6.98 -8.26
C VAL A 54 -11.63 -6.33 -6.95
N LEU A 55 -10.40 -5.87 -6.98
CA LEU A 55 -9.84 -5.00 -5.95
C LEU A 55 -9.75 -3.58 -6.49
N CYS A 56 -10.24 -2.61 -5.72
CA CYS A 56 -10.04 -1.20 -5.97
C CYS A 56 -9.23 -0.60 -4.82
N VAL A 57 -8.12 0.07 -5.15
CA VAL A 57 -7.27 0.74 -4.16
C VAL A 57 -7.24 2.23 -4.45
N VAL A 58 -7.64 3.03 -3.46
CA VAL A 58 -7.69 4.49 -3.53
C VAL A 58 -6.80 5.12 -2.46
N ASN A 59 -6.48 6.41 -2.64
CA ASN A 59 -5.47 7.09 -1.83
C ASN A 59 -5.99 7.58 -0.47
N THR A 60 -7.32 7.73 -0.32
CA THR A 60 -7.90 8.27 0.91
C THR A 60 -9.02 7.39 1.46
N ARG A 61 -9.18 7.42 2.78
CA ARG A 61 -10.31 6.74 3.46
C ARG A 61 -11.66 7.28 3.01
N ARG A 62 -11.73 8.58 2.72
CA ARG A 62 -12.93 9.23 2.21
C ARG A 62 -13.32 8.68 0.84
N ALA A 63 -12.38 8.65 -0.11
CA ALA A 63 -12.60 8.07 -1.43
C ALA A 63 -13.03 6.59 -1.34
N ALA A 64 -12.36 5.80 -0.49
CA ALA A 64 -12.71 4.40 -0.30
C ALA A 64 -14.17 4.23 0.18
N ARG A 65 -14.59 5.06 1.12
CA ARG A 65 -15.97 5.07 1.61
C ARG A 65 -16.97 5.52 0.53
N GLU A 66 -16.69 6.64 -0.15
CA GLU A 66 -17.57 7.19 -1.18
C GLU A 66 -17.78 6.23 -2.36
N VAL A 67 -16.73 5.51 -2.78
CA VAL A 67 -16.86 4.46 -3.81
C VAL A 67 -17.63 3.26 -3.29
N PHE A 68 -17.33 2.79 -2.07
CA PHE A 68 -18.00 1.65 -1.47
C PHE A 68 -19.51 1.87 -1.31
N GLU A 69 -19.94 3.06 -0.85
CA GLU A 69 -21.35 3.41 -0.65
C GLU A 69 -22.16 3.43 -1.96
N ARG A 70 -21.51 3.45 -3.13
CA ARG A 70 -22.13 3.37 -4.46
C ARG A 70 -22.23 1.96 -5.04
N LEU A 71 -21.60 0.98 -4.37
CA LEU A 71 -21.69 -0.41 -4.80
C LEU A 71 -22.97 -1.05 -4.28
N GLU A 72 -23.72 -1.69 -5.16
CA GLU A 72 -24.99 -2.33 -4.84
C GLU A 72 -24.86 -3.86 -4.78
N GLY A 73 -25.78 -4.50 -4.07
CA GLY A 73 -25.86 -5.95 -3.96
C GLY A 73 -24.84 -6.55 -2.99
N GLU A 74 -24.70 -7.87 -3.03
CA GLU A 74 -23.84 -8.63 -2.13
C GLU A 74 -22.41 -8.75 -2.65
N GLY A 75 -21.48 -9.06 -1.73
CA GLY A 75 -20.07 -9.33 -2.03
C GLY A 75 -19.23 -8.08 -2.15
N ASN A 76 -19.70 -6.95 -1.63
CA ASN A 76 -18.94 -5.71 -1.56
C ASN A 76 -18.30 -5.55 -0.18
N PHE A 77 -17.03 -5.19 -0.14
CA PHE A 77 -16.26 -5.04 1.09
C PHE A 77 -15.49 -3.72 1.09
N HIS A 78 -15.44 -3.07 2.24
CA HIS A 78 -14.62 -1.90 2.49
C HIS A 78 -13.51 -2.23 3.46
N LEU A 79 -12.27 -1.81 3.15
CA LEU A 79 -11.11 -1.98 4.03
C LEU A 79 -10.41 -0.64 4.26
N SER A 80 -10.25 -0.27 5.52
CA SER A 80 -9.50 0.94 5.89
C SER A 80 -8.79 0.78 7.23
N THR A 81 -7.89 1.70 7.52
CA THR A 81 -7.15 1.73 8.80
C THR A 81 -8.02 2.07 10.01
N LEU A 82 -9.28 2.49 9.79
CA LEU A 82 -10.26 2.70 10.88
C LEU A 82 -10.99 1.43 11.30
N MET A 83 -10.70 0.29 10.67
CA MET A 83 -11.21 -1.00 11.14
C MET A 83 -10.30 -1.55 12.23
N TYR A 84 -10.88 -1.94 13.36
CA TYR A 84 -10.11 -2.63 14.39
C TYR A 84 -9.66 -4.03 13.91
N PRO A 85 -8.53 -4.54 14.43
CA PRO A 85 -7.88 -5.73 13.88
C PRO A 85 -8.76 -6.99 13.81
N ALA A 86 -9.62 -7.22 14.80
CA ALA A 86 -10.52 -8.41 14.78
C ALA A 86 -11.53 -8.33 13.63
N HIS A 87 -12.20 -7.18 13.45
CA HIS A 87 -13.13 -6.97 12.34
C HIS A 87 -12.43 -7.08 10.99
N ARG A 88 -11.27 -6.42 10.83
CA ARG A 88 -10.50 -6.50 9.58
C ARG A 88 -10.11 -7.94 9.24
N ARG A 89 -9.73 -8.74 10.24
CA ARG A 89 -9.44 -10.18 10.03
C ARG A 89 -10.66 -10.94 9.54
N ALA A 90 -11.80 -10.77 10.19
CA ALA A 90 -13.05 -11.43 9.78
C ALA A 90 -13.45 -11.08 8.34
N VAL A 91 -13.35 -9.79 7.96
CA VAL A 91 -13.62 -9.35 6.58
C VAL A 91 -12.64 -9.96 5.59
N LEU A 92 -11.34 -9.99 5.91
CA LEU A 92 -10.33 -10.59 5.03
C LEU A 92 -10.51 -12.10 4.86
N ASP A 93 -10.92 -12.80 5.91
CA ASP A 93 -11.19 -14.24 5.84
C ASP A 93 -12.40 -14.53 4.93
N GLU A 94 -13.45 -13.71 5.01
CA GLU A 94 -14.60 -13.80 4.10
C GLU A 94 -14.22 -13.45 2.65
N VAL A 95 -13.41 -12.41 2.44
CA VAL A 95 -12.87 -12.05 1.11
C VAL A 95 -12.10 -13.23 0.52
N ARG A 96 -11.18 -13.85 1.27
CA ARG A 96 -10.41 -15.02 0.81
C ARG A 96 -11.31 -16.19 0.45
N ARG A 97 -12.31 -16.47 1.29
CA ARG A 97 -13.30 -17.52 1.03
C ARG A 97 -14.03 -17.28 -0.28
N ARG A 98 -14.58 -16.08 -0.48
CA ARG A 98 -15.31 -15.72 -1.71
C ARG A 98 -14.42 -15.75 -2.95
N LEU A 99 -13.17 -15.29 -2.86
CA LEU A 99 -12.22 -15.38 -3.96
C LEU A 99 -11.97 -16.83 -4.37
N LYS A 100 -11.74 -17.71 -3.38
CA LYS A 100 -11.52 -19.14 -3.60
C LYS A 100 -12.73 -19.84 -4.22
N ASP A 101 -13.94 -19.50 -3.75
CA ASP A 101 -15.20 -20.12 -4.19
C ASP A 101 -15.73 -19.50 -5.49
N GLY A 102 -15.03 -18.52 -6.10
CA GLY A 102 -15.46 -17.83 -7.31
C GLY A 102 -16.72 -16.98 -7.11
N GLN A 103 -17.08 -16.64 -5.86
CA GLN A 103 -18.26 -15.84 -5.54
C GLN A 103 -18.00 -14.35 -5.85
N PRO A 104 -19.06 -13.53 -6.04
CA PRO A 104 -18.89 -12.08 -6.18
C PRO A 104 -18.11 -11.51 -5.00
N CYS A 105 -17.03 -10.80 -5.30
CA CYS A 105 -16.14 -10.22 -4.30
C CYS A 105 -15.51 -8.92 -4.83
N ARG A 106 -16.06 -7.79 -4.42
CA ARG A 106 -15.58 -6.44 -4.78
C ARG A 106 -15.06 -5.77 -3.54
N VAL A 107 -13.78 -5.47 -3.53
CA VAL A 107 -13.13 -4.86 -2.37
C VAL A 107 -12.68 -3.45 -2.72
N VAL A 108 -13.11 -2.48 -1.94
CA VAL A 108 -12.58 -1.11 -1.99
C VAL A 108 -11.72 -0.87 -0.76
N SER A 109 -10.46 -0.54 -0.97
CA SER A 109 -9.46 -0.40 0.09
C SER A 109 -8.62 0.86 -0.09
N THR A 110 -8.00 1.31 0.98
CA THR A 110 -6.82 2.17 0.92
C THR A 110 -5.56 1.32 0.73
N SER A 111 -4.38 1.94 0.70
CA SER A 111 -3.07 1.25 0.65
C SER A 111 -2.85 0.19 1.76
N LEU A 112 -3.76 0.09 2.72
CA LEU A 112 -3.74 -0.96 3.74
C LEU A 112 -3.57 -2.38 3.17
N ILE A 113 -4.11 -2.65 1.97
CA ILE A 113 -4.05 -3.95 1.34
C ILE A 113 -2.73 -4.23 0.62
N GLU A 114 -1.93 -3.20 0.37
CA GLU A 114 -0.67 -3.30 -0.37
C GLU A 114 0.39 -4.10 0.39
N ALA A 115 0.39 -4.05 1.72
CA ALA A 115 1.35 -4.75 2.57
C ALA A 115 0.68 -5.73 3.54
N GLY A 116 1.27 -6.91 3.71
CA GLY A 116 0.88 -7.88 4.74
C GLY A 116 -0.46 -8.60 4.52
N VAL A 117 -1.15 -8.38 3.40
CA VAL A 117 -2.42 -9.03 3.07
C VAL A 117 -2.22 -10.01 1.94
N ASP A 118 -2.59 -11.27 2.18
CA ASP A 118 -2.51 -12.34 1.19
C ASP A 118 -3.88 -12.55 0.53
N VAL A 119 -4.03 -11.98 -0.68
CA VAL A 119 -5.21 -12.06 -1.54
C VAL A 119 -4.78 -12.09 -3.01
N ASP A 120 -5.57 -12.75 -3.84
CA ASP A 120 -5.33 -12.89 -5.29
C ASP A 120 -6.59 -12.54 -6.09
N PHE A 121 -6.62 -11.34 -6.66
CA PHE A 121 -7.72 -10.86 -7.48
C PHE A 121 -7.46 -11.04 -8.98
N PRO A 122 -8.49 -11.31 -9.80
CA PRO A 122 -8.35 -11.37 -11.26
C PRO A 122 -8.20 -9.99 -11.91
N ALA A 123 -8.72 -8.94 -11.30
CA ALA A 123 -8.67 -7.57 -11.80
C ALA A 123 -8.42 -6.58 -10.66
N LEU A 124 -7.77 -5.47 -10.98
CA LEU A 124 -7.45 -4.42 -10.01
C LEU A 124 -7.64 -3.03 -10.63
N TYR A 125 -8.24 -2.14 -9.87
CA TYR A 125 -8.28 -0.69 -10.13
C TYR A 125 -7.43 0.02 -9.10
N ARG A 126 -6.47 0.84 -9.54
CA ARG A 126 -5.59 1.61 -8.66
C ARG A 126 -5.64 3.08 -9.02
N GLU A 127 -6.05 3.91 -8.06
CA GLU A 127 -5.91 5.35 -8.18
C GLU A 127 -4.44 5.72 -8.31
N GLU A 128 -4.10 6.72 -9.12
CA GLU A 128 -2.72 7.17 -9.34
C GLU A 128 -1.97 7.38 -8.03
N ALA A 129 -0.77 6.84 -7.95
CA ALA A 129 0.11 6.88 -6.80
C ALA A 129 1.57 6.85 -7.26
N GLY A 130 2.53 6.82 -6.35
CA GLY A 130 3.91 6.49 -6.70
C GLY A 130 4.02 5.11 -7.31
N LEU A 131 5.01 4.91 -8.20
CA LEU A 131 5.21 3.63 -8.89
C LEU A 131 5.38 2.46 -7.92
N ASP A 132 6.05 2.67 -6.81
CA ASP A 132 6.22 1.69 -5.74
C ASP A 132 4.86 1.19 -5.19
N SER A 133 3.94 2.10 -4.93
CA SER A 133 2.58 1.77 -4.48
C SER A 133 1.73 1.12 -5.59
N LEU A 134 1.87 1.58 -6.84
CA LEU A 134 1.21 0.95 -7.99
C LEU A 134 1.62 -0.51 -8.14
N LEU A 135 2.92 -0.81 -8.05
CA LEU A 135 3.46 -2.16 -8.17
C LEU A 135 3.09 -3.05 -6.97
N GLN A 136 3.06 -2.49 -5.76
CA GLN A 136 2.61 -3.22 -4.56
C GLN A 136 1.13 -3.61 -4.66
N ALA A 137 0.28 -2.71 -5.14
CA ALA A 137 -1.12 -3.01 -5.42
C ALA A 137 -1.25 -4.07 -6.54
N ALA A 138 -0.52 -3.90 -7.65
CA ALA A 138 -0.49 -4.85 -8.76
C ALA A 138 -0.10 -6.27 -8.31
N GLY A 139 0.77 -6.39 -7.31
CA GLY A 139 1.13 -7.64 -6.66
C GLY A 139 -0.02 -8.35 -5.91
N ARG A 140 -1.22 -7.78 -5.89
CA ARG A 140 -2.48 -8.40 -5.40
C ARG A 140 -3.36 -8.88 -6.54
N CYS A 141 -2.97 -8.64 -7.79
CA CYS A 141 -3.64 -9.11 -8.99
C CYS A 141 -2.80 -10.24 -9.61
N ASN A 142 -3.44 -11.39 -9.89
CA ASN A 142 -2.78 -12.59 -10.38
C ASN A 142 -1.51 -12.96 -9.57
N ARG A 143 -1.59 -12.79 -8.27
CA ARG A 143 -0.48 -13.00 -7.34
C ARG A 143 0.12 -14.40 -7.45
N GLU A 144 -0.75 -15.40 -7.61
CA GLU A 144 -0.34 -16.80 -7.73
C GLU A 144 0.08 -17.20 -9.15
N GLY A 145 -0.03 -16.28 -10.14
CA GLY A 145 0.34 -16.54 -11.53
C GLY A 145 -0.48 -17.63 -12.22
N LYS A 146 -1.72 -17.81 -11.78
CA LYS A 146 -2.63 -18.84 -12.33
C LYS A 146 -3.32 -18.43 -13.63
N ARG A 147 -3.26 -17.14 -13.97
CA ARG A 147 -3.90 -16.55 -15.16
C ARG A 147 -2.84 -15.99 -16.09
N ALA A 148 -3.18 -15.89 -17.37
CA ALA A 148 -2.32 -15.17 -18.30
C ALA A 148 -2.24 -13.67 -17.90
N PRO A 149 -1.09 -13.00 -18.09
CA PRO A 149 -0.95 -11.58 -17.79
C PRO A 149 -1.99 -10.70 -18.48
N GLU A 150 -2.39 -11.07 -19.69
CA GLU A 150 -3.36 -10.37 -20.54
C GLU A 150 -4.79 -10.45 -19.97
N GLU A 151 -5.09 -11.49 -19.19
CA GLU A 151 -6.37 -11.69 -18.51
C GLU A 151 -6.42 -10.99 -17.14
N SER A 152 -5.28 -10.48 -16.69
CA SER A 152 -5.10 -9.89 -15.34
C SER A 152 -4.74 -8.41 -15.46
N VAL A 153 -5.79 -7.58 -15.58
CA VAL A 153 -5.64 -6.17 -15.91
C VAL A 153 -5.62 -5.31 -14.64
N VAL A 154 -4.57 -4.50 -14.53
CA VAL A 154 -4.46 -3.42 -13.55
C VAL A 154 -4.82 -2.11 -14.23
N VAL A 155 -5.97 -1.54 -13.86
CA VAL A 155 -6.47 -0.28 -14.39
C VAL A 155 -6.01 0.87 -13.52
N LEU A 156 -5.21 1.76 -14.09
CA LEU A 156 -4.74 2.98 -13.44
C LEU A 156 -5.69 4.12 -13.78
N PHE A 157 -6.15 4.87 -12.76
CA PHE A 157 -7.10 5.97 -12.96
C PHE A 157 -6.80 7.16 -12.06
N GLN A 158 -7.26 8.34 -12.47
CA GLN A 158 -7.31 9.55 -11.64
C GLN A 158 -8.67 9.67 -11.00
N GLY A 159 -8.73 9.78 -9.67
CA GLY A 159 -9.98 10.02 -8.94
C GLY A 159 -10.46 11.47 -9.03
N GLU A 160 -11.65 11.75 -8.46
CA GLU A 160 -12.25 13.10 -8.47
C GLU A 160 -11.49 14.11 -7.61
N GLY A 161 -10.86 13.66 -6.53
CA GLY A 161 -10.20 14.51 -5.55
C GLY A 161 -8.77 14.91 -5.92
N ARG A 162 -8.23 15.87 -5.18
CA ARG A 162 -6.79 16.09 -5.19
C ARG A 162 -6.12 15.03 -4.31
N PRO A 163 -5.00 14.45 -4.76
CA PRO A 163 -4.24 13.55 -3.90
C PRO A 163 -3.73 14.30 -2.67
N PRO A 164 -3.55 13.61 -1.53
CA PRO A 164 -2.89 14.21 -0.38
C PRO A 164 -1.50 14.74 -0.76
N ARG A 165 -1.15 15.94 -0.28
CA ARG A 165 0.14 16.59 -0.59
C ARG A 165 1.35 15.69 -0.39
N LEU A 166 1.29 14.82 0.62
CA LEU A 166 2.33 13.83 0.90
C LEU A 166 2.64 12.92 -0.30
N PHE A 167 1.66 12.66 -1.17
CA PHE A 167 1.80 11.77 -2.32
C PHE A 167 2.05 12.50 -3.63
N GLU A 168 1.90 13.83 -3.70
CA GLU A 168 1.98 14.59 -4.96
C GLU A 168 3.31 14.34 -5.68
N THR A 169 4.45 14.49 -5.00
CA THR A 169 5.77 14.27 -5.60
C THR A 169 5.95 12.85 -6.13
N ALA A 170 5.46 11.84 -5.39
CA ALA A 170 5.55 10.45 -5.81
C ALA A 170 4.63 10.16 -7.01
N ILE A 171 3.45 10.77 -7.06
CA ILE A 171 2.51 10.68 -8.19
C ILE A 171 3.12 11.33 -9.43
N ASP A 172 3.72 12.50 -9.30
CA ASP A 172 4.34 13.21 -10.42
C ASP A 172 5.52 12.42 -10.98
N ALA A 173 6.39 11.87 -10.12
CA ALA A 173 7.44 10.96 -10.54
C ALA A 173 6.88 9.71 -11.24
N GLY A 174 5.79 9.14 -10.71
CA GLY A 174 5.10 8.00 -11.31
C GLY A 174 4.53 8.31 -12.69
N ARG A 175 3.90 9.47 -12.88
CA ARG A 175 3.39 9.93 -14.19
C ARG A 175 4.50 10.06 -15.22
N MET A 176 5.65 10.63 -14.83
CA MET A 176 6.79 10.77 -15.74
C MET A 176 7.30 9.41 -16.23
N VAL A 177 7.28 8.39 -15.39
CA VAL A 177 7.64 7.02 -15.77
C VAL A 177 6.56 6.37 -16.63
N LEU A 178 5.29 6.52 -16.26
CA LEU A 178 4.15 6.02 -17.04
C LEU A 178 4.12 6.57 -18.47
N ASP A 179 4.64 7.77 -18.69
CA ASP A 179 4.69 8.41 -20.02
C ASP A 179 5.90 7.95 -20.84
N ARG A 180 6.94 7.38 -20.22
CA ARG A 180 8.18 6.94 -20.89
C ARG A 180 8.25 5.46 -21.17
N TYR A 181 7.62 4.64 -20.32
CA TYR A 181 7.76 3.18 -20.35
C TYR A 181 6.42 2.50 -20.61
N GLU A 182 6.40 1.56 -21.54
CA GLU A 182 5.23 0.67 -21.75
C GLU A 182 5.11 -0.33 -20.61
N ASP A 183 6.24 -0.92 -20.20
CA ASP A 183 6.31 -1.82 -19.05
C ASP A 183 6.85 -1.07 -17.82
N ILE A 184 5.93 -0.60 -17.00
CA ILE A 184 6.26 0.10 -15.75
C ILE A 184 6.80 -0.83 -14.65
N GLY A 185 6.68 -2.15 -14.83
CA GLY A 185 7.28 -3.16 -13.96
C GLY A 185 8.72 -3.50 -14.31
N SER A 186 9.27 -2.96 -15.40
CA SER A 186 10.66 -3.20 -15.80
C SER A 186 11.66 -2.62 -14.82
N GLN A 187 12.84 -3.20 -14.75
CA GLN A 187 13.92 -2.72 -13.88
C GLN A 187 14.31 -1.27 -14.23
N GLU A 188 14.35 -0.95 -15.52
CA GLU A 188 14.67 0.39 -16.02
C GLU A 188 13.64 1.43 -15.53
N ALA A 189 12.35 1.12 -15.64
CA ALA A 189 11.28 2.00 -15.18
C ALA A 189 11.34 2.23 -13.67
N ILE A 190 11.57 1.17 -12.89
CA ILE A 190 11.71 1.25 -11.44
C ILE A 190 12.94 2.09 -11.05
N CYS A 191 14.09 1.86 -11.67
CA CYS A 191 15.30 2.62 -11.39
C CYS A 191 15.12 4.10 -11.76
N ASP A 192 14.50 4.41 -12.90
CA ASP A 192 14.26 5.78 -13.34
C ASP A 192 13.27 6.50 -12.40
N TYR A 193 12.22 5.81 -11.95
CA TYR A 193 11.30 6.33 -10.94
C TYR A 193 12.00 6.79 -9.67
N PHE A 194 12.87 5.97 -9.10
CA PHE A 194 13.55 6.34 -7.86
C PHE A 194 14.59 7.46 -8.06
N LYS A 195 15.20 7.56 -9.25
CA LYS A 195 16.06 8.70 -9.61
C LYS A 195 15.24 9.99 -9.67
N ILE A 196 14.14 9.99 -10.44
CA ILE A 196 13.25 11.13 -10.56
C ILE A 196 12.71 11.56 -9.19
N LEU A 197 12.23 10.59 -8.40
CA LEU A 197 11.70 10.86 -7.06
C LEU A 197 12.74 11.52 -6.15
N ARG A 198 13.99 11.06 -6.19
CA ARG A 198 15.09 11.65 -5.44
C ARG A 198 15.37 13.08 -5.91
N ASP A 199 15.44 13.29 -7.23
CA ASP A 199 15.74 14.59 -7.80
C ASP A 199 14.64 15.62 -7.49
N LEU A 200 13.36 15.19 -7.53
CA LEU A 200 12.22 16.04 -7.16
C LEU A 200 12.16 16.36 -5.66
N LYS A 201 12.57 15.45 -4.78
CA LYS A 201 12.59 15.68 -3.33
C LYS A 201 13.77 16.54 -2.89
N GLY A 202 14.87 16.52 -3.62
CA GLY A 202 16.13 17.17 -3.25
C GLY A 202 16.90 16.40 -2.17
N GLU A 203 18.18 16.73 -2.00
CA GLU A 203 19.07 16.05 -1.05
C GLU A 203 18.68 16.30 0.42
N GLU A 204 18.22 17.49 0.76
CA GLU A 204 17.81 17.85 2.12
C GLU A 204 16.61 17.03 2.62
N ALA A 205 15.70 16.63 1.72
CA ALA A 205 14.55 15.80 2.08
C ALA A 205 14.92 14.34 2.40
N GLN A 206 16.15 13.92 2.09
CA GLN A 206 16.64 12.56 2.37
C GLN A 206 17.16 12.42 3.80
N ASP A 207 17.54 13.52 4.45
CA ASP A 207 18.05 13.56 5.82
C ASP A 207 17.40 14.67 6.66
N ILE A 208 16.08 14.66 6.73
CA ILE A 208 15.27 15.64 7.48
C ILE A 208 15.72 15.75 8.95
N HIS A 209 16.27 14.66 9.50
CA HIS A 209 16.67 14.58 10.90
C HIS A 209 18.16 14.86 11.12
N GLY A 210 18.94 15.17 10.08
CA GLY A 210 20.38 15.44 10.16
C GLY A 210 21.15 14.24 10.71
N ILE A 211 20.83 13.03 10.24
CA ILE A 211 21.45 11.78 10.68
C ILE A 211 22.73 11.50 9.91
N LEU A 212 22.76 11.76 8.59
CA LEU A 212 23.91 11.49 7.75
C LEU A 212 25.20 12.17 8.26
N PRO A 213 25.19 13.46 8.66
CA PRO A 213 26.39 14.09 9.24
C PRO A 213 26.85 13.44 10.55
N LEU A 214 25.94 12.84 11.32
CA LEU A 214 26.35 12.10 12.53
C LEU A 214 27.09 10.81 12.20
N MET A 215 26.78 10.20 11.06
CA MET A 215 27.41 8.95 10.61
C MET A 215 28.84 9.16 10.10
N GLU A 216 29.23 10.39 9.76
CA GLU A 216 30.58 10.76 9.34
C GLU A 216 31.56 10.90 10.50
N SER A 217 31.09 10.79 11.74
CA SER A 217 31.95 10.86 12.92
C SER A 217 32.83 9.62 13.08
N GLU A 218 34.06 9.79 13.62
CA GLU A 218 35.04 8.71 13.87
C GLU A 218 34.45 7.57 14.74
N PHE A 219 33.51 7.90 15.63
CA PHE A 219 32.77 6.94 16.43
C PHE A 219 31.29 7.03 16.08
N PHE A 220 30.69 5.94 15.59
CA PHE A 220 29.27 5.89 15.20
C PHE A 220 28.35 6.16 16.40
N PRO A 221 27.60 7.27 16.42
CA PRO A 221 26.84 7.70 17.59
C PRO A 221 25.46 7.02 17.64
N PHE A 222 25.40 5.70 17.83
CA PHE A 222 24.17 4.89 17.79
C PHE A 222 23.03 5.48 18.62
N ARG A 223 23.33 6.03 19.82
CA ARG A 223 22.32 6.61 20.68
C ARG A 223 21.70 7.87 20.07
N ALA A 224 22.53 8.80 19.59
CA ALA A 224 22.07 10.04 18.97
C ALA A 224 21.28 9.76 17.67
N VAL A 225 21.72 8.77 16.88
CA VAL A 225 20.99 8.31 15.68
C VAL A 225 19.64 7.71 16.08
N SER A 226 19.58 6.84 17.09
CA SER A 226 18.34 6.23 17.57
C SER A 226 17.35 7.25 18.16
N GLU A 227 17.84 8.30 18.80
CA GLU A 227 16.99 9.38 19.34
C GLU A 227 16.43 10.29 18.25
N ARG A 228 17.12 10.44 17.10
CA ARG A 228 16.68 11.28 15.97
C ARG A 228 15.90 10.48 14.92
N PHE A 229 16.20 9.20 14.75
CA PHE A 229 15.56 8.37 13.75
C PHE A 229 14.20 7.86 14.24
N HIS A 230 13.14 8.43 13.70
CA HIS A 230 11.78 7.96 13.91
C HIS A 230 11.19 7.54 12.56
N LEU A 231 11.03 6.23 12.35
CA LEU A 231 10.44 5.70 11.11
C LEU A 231 8.97 6.11 10.95
N ILE A 232 8.26 6.20 12.05
CA ILE A 232 6.84 6.60 12.09
C ILE A 232 6.65 7.56 13.26
N GLU A 233 6.42 8.83 12.94
CA GLU A 233 5.94 9.81 13.90
C GLU A 233 4.41 9.86 13.80
N SER A 234 3.75 9.27 14.77
CA SER A 234 2.29 9.20 14.75
C SER A 234 1.73 9.62 16.11
N PRO A 235 1.36 10.90 16.27
CA PRO A 235 0.67 11.37 17.47
C PRO A 235 -0.78 10.85 17.44
N THR A 236 -0.94 9.55 17.67
CA THR A 236 -2.26 8.91 17.66
C THR A 236 -2.67 8.49 19.05
N VAL A 237 -3.98 8.53 19.30
CA VAL A 237 -4.61 7.97 20.49
C VAL A 237 -5.32 6.68 20.09
N THR A 238 -5.17 5.64 20.91
CA THR A 238 -5.92 4.40 20.70
C THR A 238 -7.31 4.51 21.30
N VAL A 239 -8.31 4.35 20.43
CA VAL A 239 -9.72 4.25 20.82
C VAL A 239 -10.14 2.79 20.76
N TYR A 240 -10.62 2.24 21.87
CA TYR A 240 -11.15 0.88 21.92
C TYR A 240 -12.63 0.87 21.55
N ILE A 241 -12.98 0.01 20.61
CA ILE A 241 -14.35 -0.13 20.11
C ILE A 241 -15.05 -1.24 20.91
N PRO A 242 -16.16 -0.90 21.60
CA PRO A 242 -16.90 -1.87 22.41
C PRO A 242 -17.86 -2.69 21.54
N ASP A 243 -17.30 -3.56 20.71
CA ASP A 243 -18.01 -4.44 19.81
C ASP A 243 -17.67 -5.89 20.14
N ASP A 244 -18.63 -6.81 20.06
CA ASP A 244 -18.48 -8.21 20.43
C ASP A 244 -17.77 -8.40 21.80
N GLU A 245 -16.73 -9.23 21.84
CA GLU A 245 -15.87 -9.45 23.00
C GLU A 245 -15.21 -8.15 23.50
N GLY A 246 -15.01 -7.17 22.62
CA GLY A 246 -14.43 -5.87 22.95
C GLY A 246 -15.27 -5.12 23.99
N ALA A 247 -16.59 -5.28 24.01
CA ALA A 247 -17.47 -4.65 24.98
C ALA A 247 -17.17 -5.12 26.42
N GLU A 248 -17.03 -6.43 26.60
CA GLU A 248 -16.66 -7.00 27.90
C GLU A 248 -15.26 -6.53 28.36
N LEU A 249 -14.30 -6.53 27.45
CA LEU A 249 -12.93 -6.10 27.75
C LEU A 249 -12.85 -4.61 28.13
N VAL A 250 -13.62 -3.75 27.44
CA VAL A 250 -13.70 -2.31 27.76
C VAL A 250 -14.33 -2.12 29.14
N GLU A 251 -15.40 -2.85 29.49
CA GLU A 251 -16.02 -2.74 30.79
C GLU A 251 -15.10 -3.21 31.93
N ARG A 252 -14.36 -4.29 31.71
CA ARG A 252 -13.34 -4.72 32.68
C ARG A 252 -12.28 -3.65 32.91
N LEU A 253 -11.85 -2.96 31.84
CA LEU A 253 -10.90 -1.83 31.96
C LEU A 253 -11.51 -0.67 32.75
N ARG A 254 -12.80 -0.33 32.53
CA ARG A 254 -13.53 0.70 33.29
C ARG A 254 -13.64 0.37 34.76
N CYS A 255 -13.80 -0.89 35.10
CA CYS A 255 -13.82 -1.38 36.49
C CYS A 255 -12.43 -1.45 37.15
N GLY A 256 -11.39 -0.86 36.52
CA GLY A 256 -10.02 -0.84 37.07
C GLY A 256 -9.27 -2.14 36.98
N GLN A 257 -9.80 -3.12 36.23
CA GLN A 257 -9.06 -4.34 35.97
C GLN A 257 -7.97 -4.05 34.93
N GLY A 258 -6.73 -4.28 35.29
CA GLY A 258 -5.58 -4.11 34.41
C GLY A 258 -4.82 -5.41 34.20
N GLY A 259 -3.79 -5.39 33.35
CA GLY A 259 -2.88 -6.49 33.17
C GLY A 259 -2.55 -6.76 31.70
N ARG A 260 -1.35 -7.30 31.47
CA ARG A 260 -0.80 -7.53 30.13
C ARG A 260 -1.75 -8.31 29.19
N ASN A 261 -2.48 -9.27 29.73
CA ASN A 261 -3.40 -10.09 28.94
C ASN A 261 -4.62 -9.29 28.47
N LEU A 262 -5.20 -8.45 29.37
CA LEU A 262 -6.32 -7.59 29.02
C LEU A 262 -5.94 -6.60 27.90
N TYR A 263 -4.81 -5.91 28.03
CA TYR A 263 -4.35 -4.97 27.00
C TYR A 263 -4.02 -5.65 25.68
N ARG A 264 -3.46 -6.86 25.70
CA ARG A 264 -3.21 -7.63 24.47
C ARG A 264 -4.51 -7.98 23.75
N ARG A 265 -5.57 -8.37 24.46
CA ARG A 265 -6.89 -8.65 23.88
C ARG A 265 -7.57 -7.38 23.40
N LEU A 266 -7.54 -6.31 24.20
CA LEU A 266 -8.05 -4.98 23.82
C LEU A 266 -7.39 -4.44 22.55
N GLY A 267 -6.13 -4.74 22.29
CA GLY A 267 -5.43 -4.36 21.07
C GLY A 267 -6.10 -4.89 19.79
N LEU A 268 -6.90 -5.98 19.87
CA LEU A 268 -7.68 -6.49 18.73
C LEU A 268 -8.91 -5.61 18.41
N TYR A 269 -9.33 -4.76 19.35
CA TYR A 269 -10.48 -3.86 19.25
C TYR A 269 -10.06 -2.39 19.26
N GLY A 270 -8.77 -2.11 19.20
CA GLY A 270 -8.21 -0.77 19.18
C GLY A 270 -8.06 -0.20 17.77
N VAL A 271 -8.39 1.08 17.62
CA VAL A 271 -8.14 1.87 16.41
C VAL A 271 -7.32 3.09 16.78
N SER A 272 -6.24 3.33 16.04
CA SER A 272 -5.44 4.54 16.20
C SER A 272 -6.09 5.70 15.45
N VAL A 273 -6.37 6.79 16.16
CA VAL A 273 -6.95 8.02 15.62
C VAL A 273 -6.06 9.22 15.95
N TYR A 274 -6.08 10.26 15.09
CA TYR A 274 -5.35 11.52 15.29
C TYR A 274 -6.16 12.48 16.15
#